data_3e2dcd3a77aa599ccdc75662d9ca462a
#
_entry.id   3e2dcd3a77aa599ccdc75662d9ca462a
#
_cell.length_a   1.000
_cell.length_b   1.000
_cell.length_c   1.000
_cell.angle_alpha   90.00
_cell.angle_beta   90.00
_cell.angle_gamma   90.00
#
_symmetry.space_group_name_H-M   'P 1'
#
loop_
_entity.id
_entity.type
_entity.pdbx_description
1 polymer ?
#
loop_
_entity_poly.entity_id
_entity_poly.type
_entity_poly.pdbx_seq_one_letter_code
_entity_poly.pdbx_strand_id
1 'polypeptide(L)'
;KRNPLFLLKSFEWRSLHSTQIPYYIIPQIYFGYSYSPDRFSYGSLVNQWAKYSGKTALYVGLGAYKIGAGAECEKADWESGRLLEKQIKDLRSLKYDGFVVFSYSSLFSNDPLNTSEREKISQLIGAE
;
A
#
# COMPACT_ATOMS: atom_id res chain seq x y z
N LYS A 1 -4.19 12.41 -13.44
CA LYS A 1 -4.15 11.77 -12.13
C LYS A 1 -2.74 11.65 -11.62
N ARG A 2 -2.50 12.07 -10.40
CA ARG A 2 -1.13 12.08 -9.87
C ARG A 2 -0.66 10.67 -9.57
N ASN A 3 0.54 10.32 -10.04
CA ASN A 3 1.19 9.06 -9.72
C ASN A 3 1.61 9.08 -8.23
N PRO A 4 1.13 8.14 -7.38
CA PRO A 4 1.50 8.11 -5.97
C PRO A 4 3.01 8.08 -5.70
N LEU A 5 3.79 7.47 -6.59
CA LEU A 5 5.24 7.43 -6.44
C LEU A 5 5.88 8.82 -6.52
N PHE A 6 5.21 9.74 -7.20
CA PHE A 6 5.67 11.11 -7.30
C PHE A 6 5.67 11.82 -5.95
N LEU A 7 4.76 11.44 -5.08
CA LEU A 7 4.63 12.09 -3.78
C LEU A 7 5.84 11.87 -2.89
N LEU A 8 6.48 10.71 -3.00
CA LEU A 8 7.71 10.45 -2.26
C LEU A 8 8.83 11.41 -2.68
N LYS A 9 8.89 11.73 -3.98
CA LYS A 9 9.90 12.64 -4.51
C LYS A 9 9.66 14.08 -4.10
N SER A 10 8.41 14.43 -3.87
CA SER A 10 8.05 15.79 -3.46
C SER A 10 8.00 15.95 -1.95
N PHE A 11 8.34 14.92 -1.20
CA PHE A 11 8.38 15.00 0.25
C PHE A 11 9.46 16.00 0.70
N GLU A 12 9.08 16.96 1.52
CA GLU A 12 10.00 18.01 1.97
C GLU A 12 10.34 17.83 3.44
N TRP A 13 11.64 17.79 3.73
CA TRP A 13 12.16 17.62 5.07
C TRP A 13 11.69 18.70 6.04
N ARG A 14 11.54 19.92 5.58
CA ARG A 14 11.12 21.00 6.46
C ARG A 14 9.74 20.78 7.04
N SER A 15 8.89 19.97 6.39
CA SER A 15 7.59 19.61 6.95
C SER A 15 7.74 18.83 8.25
N LEU A 16 8.80 18.06 8.37
CA LEU A 16 9.06 17.25 9.55
C LEU A 16 9.58 18.08 10.72
N HIS A 17 10.14 19.23 10.45
CA HIS A 17 10.70 20.10 11.48
C HIS A 17 9.71 21.17 11.94
N SER A 18 8.56 21.21 11.32
CA SER A 18 7.49 22.12 11.69
C SER A 18 6.76 21.59 12.92
N THR A 19 6.23 22.49 13.74
CA THR A 19 5.32 22.12 14.82
C THR A 19 3.94 21.82 14.28
N GLN A 20 3.70 22.07 13.00
CA GLN A 20 2.42 21.82 12.35
C GLN A 20 2.29 20.34 11.98
N ILE A 21 1.04 19.91 11.76
CA ILE A 21 0.74 18.57 11.28
C ILE A 21 1.33 18.42 9.88
N PRO A 22 2.01 17.31 9.57
CA PRO A 22 2.57 17.08 8.24
C PRO A 22 1.51 17.19 7.15
N TYR A 23 1.92 17.60 5.95
CA TYR A 23 1.01 17.67 4.81
C TYR A 23 0.47 16.31 4.43
N TYR A 24 1.22 15.24 4.67
CA TYR A 24 0.76 13.89 4.40
C TYR A 24 1.50 12.88 5.28
N ILE A 25 0.88 11.70 5.40
CA ILE A 25 1.42 10.57 6.16
C ILE A 25 1.38 9.35 5.25
N ILE A 26 2.44 8.55 5.26
CA ILE A 26 2.54 7.32 4.47
C ILE A 26 3.01 6.17 5.36
N PRO A 27 2.12 5.54 6.11
CA PRO A 27 2.52 4.33 6.85
C PRO A 27 2.88 3.21 5.86
N GLN A 28 3.97 2.51 6.15
CA GLN A 28 4.44 1.41 5.34
C GLN A 28 3.88 0.12 5.92
N ILE A 29 2.87 -0.44 5.27
CA ILE A 29 2.18 -1.62 5.78
C ILE A 29 2.45 -2.78 4.84
N TYR A 30 3.56 -3.45 5.07
CA TYR A 30 4.07 -4.52 4.20
C TYR A 30 3.69 -5.90 4.74
N PHE A 31 2.41 -6.06 5.06
CA PHE A 31 1.87 -7.31 5.61
C PHE A 31 0.65 -7.75 4.81
N GLY A 32 0.39 -9.06 4.82
CA GLY A 32 -0.84 -9.60 4.27
C GLY A 32 -1.95 -9.60 5.32
N TYR A 33 -3.13 -10.04 4.90
CA TYR A 33 -4.29 -10.10 5.79
C TYR A 33 -4.14 -11.19 6.85
N SER A 34 -3.40 -12.24 6.53
CA SER A 34 -3.23 -13.40 7.42
C SER A 34 -1.98 -13.29 8.28
N TYR A 35 -1.34 -12.13 8.31
CA TYR A 35 -0.15 -11.97 9.15
C TYR A 35 -0.50 -12.11 10.63
N SER A 36 0.28 -12.89 11.34
CA SER A 36 0.06 -13.16 12.77
C SER A 36 1.19 -12.55 13.59
N PRO A 37 0.91 -11.89 14.72
CA PRO A 37 -0.42 -11.77 15.34
C PRO A 37 -1.34 -10.80 14.58
N ASP A 38 -2.63 -11.05 14.69
CA ASP A 38 -3.66 -10.35 13.92
C ASP A 38 -3.59 -8.84 14.01
N ARG A 39 -3.15 -8.32 15.15
CA ARG A 39 -3.07 -6.85 15.34
C ARG A 39 -2.10 -6.18 14.38
N PHE A 40 -1.22 -6.95 13.75
CA PHE A 40 -0.27 -6.44 12.75
C PHE A 40 -0.64 -6.86 11.33
N SER A 41 -1.79 -7.50 11.14
CA SER A 41 -2.26 -7.80 9.80
C SER A 41 -2.56 -6.53 9.03
N TYR A 42 -2.55 -6.63 7.71
CA TYR A 42 -2.85 -5.47 6.86
C TYR A 42 -4.19 -4.84 7.25
N GLY A 43 -5.24 -5.65 7.37
CA GLY A 43 -6.57 -5.14 7.72
C GLY A 43 -6.59 -4.38 9.03
N SER A 44 -5.93 -4.92 10.05
CA SER A 44 -5.87 -4.27 11.35
C SER A 44 -5.14 -2.93 11.28
N LEU A 45 -3.99 -2.90 10.59
CA LEU A 45 -3.17 -1.68 10.53
C LEU A 45 -3.83 -0.57 9.71
N VAL A 46 -4.42 -0.90 8.56
CA VAL A 46 -5.05 0.13 7.75
C VAL A 46 -6.26 0.72 8.45
N ASN A 47 -6.97 -0.08 9.26
CA ASN A 47 -8.08 0.44 10.05
C ASN A 47 -7.57 1.37 11.17
N GLN A 48 -6.46 1.06 11.79
CA GLN A 48 -5.88 1.90 12.82
C GLN A 48 -5.45 3.26 12.28
N TRP A 49 -4.82 3.29 11.10
CA TRP A 49 -4.37 4.54 10.50
C TRP A 49 -5.50 5.33 9.87
N ALA A 50 -6.65 4.71 9.60
CA ALA A 50 -7.78 5.37 8.96
C ALA A 50 -8.32 6.56 9.76
N LYS A 51 -8.01 6.64 11.05
CA LYS A 51 -8.43 7.77 11.89
C LYS A 51 -7.88 9.10 11.39
N TYR A 52 -6.83 9.07 10.57
CA TYR A 52 -6.24 10.29 10.02
C TYR A 52 -6.85 10.70 8.67
N SER A 53 -7.74 9.86 8.12
CA SER A 53 -8.42 10.17 6.85
C SER A 53 -9.21 11.46 6.98
N GLY A 54 -9.03 12.36 6.02
CA GLY A 54 -9.70 13.66 6.04
C GLY A 54 -9.03 14.70 6.92
N LYS A 55 -8.07 14.31 7.75
CA LYS A 55 -7.36 15.24 8.64
C LYS A 55 -6.02 15.66 8.05
N THR A 56 -5.41 14.79 7.28
CA THR A 56 -4.21 15.05 6.51
C THR A 56 -4.27 14.15 5.28
N ALA A 57 -3.43 14.42 4.29
CA ALA A 57 -3.33 13.51 3.16
C ALA A 57 -2.75 12.19 3.66
N LEU A 58 -3.46 11.10 3.44
CA LEU A 58 -3.12 9.78 3.97
C LEU A 58 -2.93 8.78 2.84
N TYR A 59 -1.74 8.20 2.77
CA TYR A 59 -1.36 7.21 1.78
C TYR A 59 -0.87 5.96 2.50
N VAL A 60 -0.77 4.85 1.79
CA VAL A 60 -0.20 3.62 2.34
C VAL A 60 0.90 3.13 1.43
N GLY A 61 2.03 2.74 2.02
CA GLY A 61 3.07 2.03 1.30
C GLY A 61 2.74 0.55 1.23
N LEU A 62 2.72 0.01 0.02
CA LEU A 62 2.45 -1.40 -0.25
C LEU A 62 3.73 -2.12 -0.62
N GLY A 63 3.89 -3.35 -0.14
CA GLY A 63 5.14 -4.09 -0.29
C GLY A 63 5.16 -5.06 -1.45
N ALA A 64 5.29 -4.57 -2.67
CA ALA A 64 5.36 -5.45 -3.84
C ALA A 64 6.56 -6.40 -3.80
N TYR A 65 7.60 -6.06 -3.06
CA TYR A 65 8.79 -6.93 -2.96
C TYR A 65 8.48 -8.26 -2.26
N LYS A 66 7.35 -8.34 -1.56
CA LYS A 66 6.94 -9.56 -0.87
C LYS A 66 6.08 -10.49 -1.73
N ILE A 67 5.73 -10.07 -2.94
CA ILE A 67 4.94 -10.93 -3.83
C ILE A 67 5.69 -12.25 -4.03
N GLY A 68 5.05 -13.36 -3.65
CA GLY A 68 5.64 -14.68 -3.72
C GLY A 68 6.66 -14.98 -2.61
N ALA A 69 6.87 -14.07 -1.66
CA ALA A 69 7.93 -14.18 -0.66
C ALA A 69 7.49 -13.77 0.76
N GLY A 70 6.22 -13.88 1.06
CA GLY A 70 5.71 -13.54 2.38
C GLY A 70 6.10 -14.57 3.44
N ALA A 71 5.94 -14.18 4.70
CA ALA A 71 6.14 -15.10 5.82
C ALA A 71 5.14 -16.27 5.73
N GLU A 72 5.44 -17.37 6.43
CA GLU A 72 4.62 -18.58 6.33
C GLU A 72 3.15 -18.32 6.66
N CYS A 73 2.88 -17.51 7.68
CA CYS A 73 1.51 -17.23 8.09
C CYS A 73 0.72 -16.42 7.05
N GLU A 74 1.39 -15.69 6.18
CA GLU A 74 0.74 -14.86 5.14
C GLU A 74 1.06 -15.35 3.73
N LYS A 75 1.59 -16.55 3.60
CA LYS A 75 2.03 -17.09 2.31
C LYS A 75 0.92 -17.11 1.27
N ALA A 76 -0.27 -17.55 1.67
CA ALA A 76 -1.40 -17.64 0.76
C ALA A 76 -1.79 -16.28 0.18
N ASP A 77 -1.68 -15.23 1.00
CA ASP A 77 -1.96 -13.87 0.52
C ASP A 77 -0.98 -13.47 -0.58
N TRP A 78 0.31 -13.63 -0.31
CA TRP A 78 1.36 -13.18 -1.22
C TRP A 78 1.51 -14.05 -2.47
N GLU A 79 0.91 -15.23 -2.47
CA GLU A 79 0.91 -16.13 -3.63
C GLU A 79 -0.41 -16.12 -4.39
N SER A 80 -1.35 -15.28 -3.99
CA SER A 80 -2.68 -15.22 -4.61
C SER A 80 -2.69 -14.58 -6.00
N GLY A 81 -1.71 -13.74 -6.29
CA GLY A 81 -1.67 -13.00 -7.54
C GLY A 81 -2.63 -11.83 -7.60
N ARG A 82 -3.31 -11.51 -6.51
CA ARG A 82 -4.30 -10.43 -6.46
C ARG A 82 -4.35 -9.72 -5.11
N LEU A 83 -3.29 -9.81 -4.32
CA LEU A 83 -3.29 -9.22 -2.98
C LEU A 83 -3.34 -7.70 -3.03
N LEU A 84 -2.52 -7.07 -3.88
CA LEU A 84 -2.44 -5.61 -3.93
C LEU A 84 -3.76 -5.00 -4.40
N GLU A 85 -4.46 -5.65 -5.32
CA GLU A 85 -5.80 -5.21 -5.73
C GLU A 85 -6.74 -5.12 -4.53
N LYS A 86 -6.76 -6.17 -3.73
CA LYS A 86 -7.60 -6.21 -2.52
C LYS A 86 -7.20 -5.13 -1.55
N GLN A 87 -5.90 -4.94 -1.35
CA GLN A 87 -5.38 -3.92 -0.44
C GLN A 87 -5.78 -2.52 -0.89
N ILE A 88 -5.68 -2.23 -2.18
CA ILE A 88 -6.07 -0.93 -2.72
C ILE A 88 -7.58 -0.69 -2.58
N LYS A 89 -8.39 -1.72 -2.81
CA LYS A 89 -9.84 -1.60 -2.64
C LYS A 89 -10.20 -1.23 -1.20
N ASP A 90 -9.52 -1.82 -0.23
CA ASP A 90 -9.74 -1.49 1.18
C ASP A 90 -9.36 -0.05 1.48
N LEU A 91 -8.25 0.43 0.89
CA LEU A 91 -7.84 1.82 1.07
C LEU A 91 -8.90 2.78 0.56
N ARG A 92 -9.51 2.46 -0.58
CA ARG A 92 -10.56 3.29 -1.16
C ARG A 92 -11.79 3.34 -0.25
N SER A 93 -12.18 2.21 0.30
CA SER A 93 -13.34 2.16 1.19
C SER A 93 -13.09 2.92 2.49
N LEU A 94 -11.85 3.00 2.93
CA LEU A 94 -11.46 3.73 4.16
C LEU A 94 -11.10 5.19 3.90
N LYS A 95 -11.28 5.66 2.64
CA LYS A 95 -11.06 7.07 2.27
C LYS A 95 -9.61 7.51 2.35
N TYR A 96 -8.68 6.62 2.10
CA TYR A 96 -7.29 7.00 1.90
C TYR A 96 -7.15 7.79 0.61
N ASP A 97 -6.18 8.68 0.56
CA ASP A 97 -5.95 9.51 -0.64
C ASP A 97 -5.20 8.76 -1.74
N GLY A 98 -4.49 7.70 -1.40
CA GLY A 98 -3.78 6.91 -2.40
C GLY A 98 -2.81 5.92 -1.78
N PHE A 99 -1.90 5.43 -2.60
CA PHE A 99 -0.92 4.43 -2.19
C PHE A 99 0.41 4.64 -2.91
N VAL A 100 1.46 4.06 -2.34
CA VAL A 100 2.81 4.05 -2.91
C VAL A 100 3.27 2.61 -2.91
N VAL A 101 3.80 2.14 -4.03
CA VAL A 101 4.25 0.75 -4.15
C VAL A 101 5.77 0.69 -3.98
N PHE A 102 6.23 -0.15 -3.09
CA PHE A 102 7.66 -0.42 -2.91
C PHE A 102 7.95 -1.86 -3.34
N SER A 103 8.65 -2.05 -4.44
CA SER A 103 9.31 -1.06 -5.29
C SER A 103 8.92 -1.24 -6.74
N TYR A 104 9.35 -0.31 -7.59
CA TYR A 104 9.11 -0.41 -9.03
C TYR A 104 9.67 -1.71 -9.60
N SER A 105 10.94 -2.02 -9.31
CA SER A 105 11.58 -3.22 -9.83
C SER A 105 10.88 -4.50 -9.36
N SER A 106 10.37 -4.52 -8.14
CA SER A 106 9.63 -5.67 -7.65
C SER A 106 8.29 -5.82 -8.36
N LEU A 107 7.55 -4.72 -8.50
CA LEU A 107 6.24 -4.77 -9.14
C LEU A 107 6.35 -5.17 -10.60
N PHE A 108 7.40 -4.73 -11.28
CA PHE A 108 7.61 -4.99 -12.71
C PHE A 108 8.50 -6.18 -12.99
N SER A 109 8.70 -7.06 -12.01
CA SER A 109 9.34 -8.35 -12.24
C SER A 109 8.53 -9.17 -13.25
N ASN A 110 9.20 -10.04 -14.00
CA ASN A 110 8.56 -10.89 -15.00
C ASN A 110 7.94 -12.16 -14.42
N ASP A 111 8.05 -12.36 -13.11
CA ASP A 111 7.44 -13.53 -12.47
C ASP A 111 5.92 -13.53 -12.67
N PRO A 112 5.31 -14.73 -12.83
CA PRO A 112 3.87 -14.82 -13.08
C PRO A 112 2.99 -14.15 -12.01
N LEU A 113 3.37 -14.25 -10.74
CA LEU A 113 2.61 -13.63 -9.66
C LEU A 113 2.66 -12.10 -9.76
N ASN A 114 3.85 -11.56 -10.04
CA ASN A 114 4.02 -10.11 -10.20
C ASN A 114 3.24 -9.60 -11.40
N THR A 115 3.27 -10.35 -12.50
CA THR A 115 2.50 -10.01 -13.70
C THR A 115 1.00 -9.97 -13.39
N SER A 116 0.50 -10.99 -12.68
CA SER A 116 -0.91 -11.04 -12.28
C SER A 116 -1.28 -9.85 -11.42
N GLU A 117 -0.44 -9.53 -10.43
CA GLU A 117 -0.69 -8.38 -9.55
C GLU A 117 -0.76 -7.07 -10.34
N ARG A 118 0.18 -6.85 -11.26
CA ARG A 118 0.17 -5.65 -12.10
C ARG A 118 -1.10 -5.53 -12.94
N GLU A 119 -1.50 -6.63 -13.55
CA GLU A 119 -2.70 -6.64 -14.39
C GLU A 119 -3.94 -6.27 -13.60
N LYS A 120 -4.07 -6.81 -12.39
CA LYS A 120 -5.20 -6.51 -11.52
C LYS A 120 -5.21 -5.04 -11.11
N ILE A 121 -4.03 -4.50 -10.76
CA ILE A 121 -3.91 -3.10 -10.40
C ILE A 121 -4.25 -2.21 -11.60
N SER A 122 -3.76 -2.55 -12.78
CA SER A 122 -4.04 -1.78 -14.00
C SER A 122 -5.52 -1.73 -14.29
N GLN A 123 -6.20 -2.86 -14.17
CA GLN A 123 -7.65 -2.92 -14.38
C GLN A 123 -8.38 -2.06 -13.37
N LEU A 124 -7.96 -2.12 -12.12
CA LEU A 124 -8.60 -1.36 -11.05
C LEU A 124 -8.44 0.15 -11.26
N ILE A 125 -7.25 0.59 -11.63
CA ILE A 125 -6.96 2.00 -11.86
C ILE A 125 -7.65 2.47 -13.14
N GLY A 126 -7.62 1.67 -14.19
CA GLY A 126 -8.23 2.01 -15.46
C GLY A 126 -9.75 2.12 -15.42
N ALA A 127 -10.37 1.51 -14.43
CA ALA A 127 -11.82 1.56 -14.25
C ALA A 127 -12.30 2.85 -13.59
N GLU A 128 -11.39 3.71 -13.17
CA GLU A 128 -11.75 5.01 -12.58
C GLU A 128 -12.15 6.05 -13.66
#